data_fc89c36152c378178910799f0e6fa024
#
_entry.id   fc89c36152c378178910799f0e6fa024
#
_cell.length_a   1.000
_cell.length_b   1.000
_cell.length_c   1.000
_cell.angle_alpha   90.00
_cell.angle_beta   90.00
_cell.angle_gamma   90.00
#
_symmetry.space_group_name_H-M   'P 1'
#
loop_
_entity.id
_entity.type
_entity.pdbx_description
1 polymer ?
#
loop_
_entity_poly.entity_id
_entity_poly.type
_entity_poly.pdbx_seq_one_letter_code
_entity_poly.pdbx_strand_id
1 'polypeptide(L)'
;MIDFVIPWVDGSDPAWQKERDAKAAQLGSMERCDNRSERYRDWDNLRYWFRGVEKFAPWVHKIYFVTWGHLPEWLDVRHPKLVIVRHEDYIPKEYLPTFNSHTIEWNLHRIHGLSENFVYFNDDFFLLREMKPSDFF
;
A
#
# COMPACT_ATOMS: atom_id res chain seq x y z
N MET A 1 7.76 -3.39 19.21
CA MET A 1 6.71 -2.65 18.47
C MET A 1 6.51 -3.31 17.12
N ILE A 2 5.27 -3.45 16.73
CA ILE A 2 4.90 -4.04 15.44
C ILE A 2 4.10 -3.03 14.66
N ASP A 3 4.55 -2.73 13.45
CA ASP A 3 3.83 -1.86 12.52
C ASP A 3 3.11 -2.70 11.47
N PHE A 4 2.04 -2.18 10.93
CA PHE A 4 1.37 -2.74 9.76
C PHE A 4 1.66 -1.86 8.54
N VAL A 5 1.84 -2.49 7.39
CA VAL A 5 2.05 -1.80 6.12
C VAL A 5 0.99 -2.28 5.14
N ILE A 6 0.25 -1.34 4.55
CA ILE A 6 -0.73 -1.65 3.53
C ILE A 6 -0.54 -0.74 2.31
N PRO A 7 -0.35 -1.31 1.12
CA PRO A 7 -0.31 -0.55 -0.12
C PRO A 7 -1.73 -0.35 -0.66
N TRP A 8 -1.93 0.73 -1.37
CA TRP A 8 -3.21 0.99 -2.03
C TRP A 8 -3.01 1.85 -3.28
N VAL A 9 -3.77 1.51 -4.32
CA VAL A 9 -3.82 2.25 -5.57
C VAL A 9 -5.28 2.42 -5.99
N ASP A 10 -5.66 3.67 -6.31
CA ASP A 10 -6.93 3.94 -6.96
C ASP A 10 -6.76 3.81 -8.47
N GLY A 11 -7.13 2.67 -9.02
CA GLY A 11 -7.03 2.39 -10.45
C GLY A 11 -7.97 3.23 -11.31
N SER A 12 -8.92 3.94 -10.70
CA SER A 12 -9.83 4.85 -11.40
C SER A 12 -9.30 6.29 -11.52
N ASP A 13 -8.20 6.61 -10.85
CA ASP A 13 -7.59 7.94 -10.90
C ASP A 13 -7.03 8.24 -12.30
N PRO A 14 -7.56 9.26 -13.02
CA PRO A 14 -7.13 9.56 -14.38
C PRO A 14 -5.64 9.95 -14.48
N ALA A 15 -5.12 10.64 -13.46
CA ALA A 15 -3.70 11.03 -13.45
C ALA A 15 -2.79 9.80 -13.32
N TRP A 16 -3.17 8.86 -12.44
CA TRP A 16 -2.47 7.60 -12.29
C TRP A 16 -2.54 6.75 -13.56
N GLN A 17 -3.72 6.64 -14.17
CA GLN A 17 -3.91 5.89 -15.43
C GLN A 17 -3.02 6.44 -16.54
N LYS A 18 -2.97 7.77 -16.67
CA LYS A 18 -2.14 8.44 -17.68
C LYS A 18 -0.65 8.11 -17.48
N GLU A 19 -0.18 8.16 -16.26
CA GLU A 19 1.21 7.87 -15.95
C GLU A 19 1.54 6.39 -16.18
N ARG A 20 0.64 5.49 -15.80
CA ARG A 20 0.76 4.06 -16.05
C ARG A 20 0.86 3.77 -17.56
N ASP A 21 -0.03 4.36 -18.34
CA ASP A 21 -0.09 4.12 -19.79
C ASP A 21 1.17 4.67 -20.49
N ALA A 22 1.64 5.83 -20.05
CA ALA A 22 2.90 6.41 -20.55
C ALA A 22 4.09 5.50 -20.25
N LYS A 23 4.14 4.94 -19.05
CA LYS A 23 5.21 4.01 -18.65
C LYS A 23 5.14 2.71 -19.46
N ALA A 24 3.95 2.15 -19.65
CA ALA A 24 3.74 0.95 -20.44
C ALA A 24 4.18 1.15 -21.89
N ALA A 25 3.87 2.31 -22.49
CA ALA A 25 4.29 2.66 -23.83
C ALA A 25 5.82 2.81 -23.94
N GLN A 26 6.46 3.37 -22.90
CA GLN A 26 7.91 3.54 -22.86
C GLN A 26 8.65 2.21 -22.79
N LEU A 27 8.11 1.25 -22.02
CA LEU A 27 8.73 -0.07 -21.83
C LEU A 27 8.42 -1.03 -22.99
N GLY A 28 7.38 -0.75 -23.76
CA GLY A 28 6.99 -1.56 -24.92
C GLY A 28 6.62 -2.99 -24.55
N SER A 29 6.84 -3.92 -25.48
CA SER A 29 6.52 -5.34 -25.32
C SER A 29 7.53 -6.11 -24.45
N MET A 30 8.54 -5.45 -23.92
CA MET A 30 9.60 -6.10 -23.15
C MET A 30 9.18 -6.44 -21.71
N GLU A 31 8.22 -5.74 -21.14
CA GLU A 31 7.65 -6.08 -19.85
C GLU A 31 6.36 -6.89 -20.01
N ARG A 32 6.43 -8.15 -19.63
CA ARG A 32 5.25 -8.99 -19.49
C ARG A 32 4.55 -8.66 -18.18
N CYS A 33 3.99 -7.45 -18.11
CA CYS A 33 3.23 -7.01 -16.95
C CYS A 33 1.74 -7.21 -17.22
N ASP A 34 1.04 -7.75 -16.25
CA ASP A 34 -0.41 -7.86 -16.32
C ASP A 34 -1.02 -6.48 -16.05
N ASN A 35 -1.39 -5.79 -17.14
CA ASN A 35 -1.98 -4.44 -17.09
C ASN A 35 -3.50 -4.45 -17.22
N ARG A 36 -4.16 -5.60 -17.05
CA ARG A 36 -5.62 -5.65 -17.10
C ARG A 36 -6.22 -4.74 -16.05
N SER A 37 -7.32 -4.09 -16.39
CA SER A 37 -8.02 -3.16 -15.50
C SER A 37 -8.48 -3.83 -14.19
N GLU A 38 -8.82 -5.12 -14.25
CA GLU A 38 -9.25 -5.91 -13.10
C GLU A 38 -8.16 -6.00 -12.02
N ARG A 39 -6.89 -5.98 -12.40
CA ARG A 39 -5.77 -6.02 -11.47
C ARG A 39 -5.73 -4.79 -10.55
N TYR A 40 -6.21 -3.66 -11.03
CA TYR A 40 -6.19 -2.37 -10.33
C TYR A 40 -7.57 -1.97 -9.81
N ARG A 41 -8.54 -2.89 -9.86
CA ARG A 41 -9.89 -2.61 -9.42
C ARG A 41 -9.93 -2.40 -7.91
N ASP A 42 -10.52 -1.28 -7.49
CA ASP A 42 -10.84 -1.02 -6.09
C ASP A 42 -12.30 -1.40 -5.83
N TRP A 43 -12.51 -2.35 -4.93
CA TRP A 43 -13.84 -2.80 -4.51
C TRP A 43 -14.40 -1.96 -3.35
N ASP A 44 -13.73 -0.85 -3.02
CA ASP A 44 -14.09 0.02 -1.90
C ASP A 44 -14.16 -0.71 -0.55
N ASN A 45 -13.28 -1.71 -0.39
CA ASN A 45 -13.21 -2.51 0.84
C ASN A 45 -12.19 -1.99 1.85
N LEU A 46 -11.35 -1.05 1.49
CA LEU A 46 -10.21 -0.63 2.30
C LEU A 46 -10.65 -0.11 3.67
N ARG A 47 -11.79 0.55 3.76
CA ARG A 47 -12.35 1.00 5.03
C ARG A 47 -12.61 -0.15 6.00
N TYR A 48 -12.98 -1.32 5.50
CA TYR A 48 -13.19 -2.53 6.32
C TYR A 48 -11.87 -3.08 6.84
N TRP A 49 -10.80 -2.92 6.07
CA TRP A 49 -9.47 -3.27 6.54
C TRP A 49 -9.09 -2.47 7.80
N PHE A 50 -9.27 -1.15 7.76
CA PHE A 50 -8.99 -0.29 8.91
C PHE A 50 -9.87 -0.62 10.11
N ARG A 51 -11.16 -0.85 9.88
CA ARG A 51 -12.09 -1.28 10.94
C ARG A 51 -11.66 -2.61 11.56
N GLY A 52 -11.22 -3.54 10.75
CA GLY A 52 -10.71 -4.82 11.21
C GLY A 52 -9.49 -4.67 12.09
N VAL A 53 -8.56 -3.82 11.72
CA VAL A 53 -7.37 -3.55 12.51
C VAL A 53 -7.74 -2.91 13.86
N GLU A 54 -8.61 -1.93 13.88
CA GLU A 54 -9.08 -1.29 15.11
C GLU A 54 -9.73 -2.30 16.06
N LYS A 55 -10.53 -3.22 15.52
CA LYS A 55 -11.26 -4.19 16.32
C LYS A 55 -10.39 -5.38 16.75
N PHE A 56 -9.54 -5.88 15.86
CA PHE A 56 -8.86 -7.17 16.03
C PHE A 56 -7.38 -7.05 16.37
N ALA A 57 -6.77 -5.90 16.13
CA ALA A 57 -5.36 -5.66 16.43
C ALA A 57 -5.13 -4.24 16.97
N PRO A 58 -5.83 -3.82 18.05
CA PRO A 58 -5.67 -2.46 18.60
C PRO A 58 -4.28 -2.18 19.16
N TRP A 59 -3.48 -3.22 19.36
CA TRP A 59 -2.11 -3.14 19.87
C TRP A 59 -1.10 -2.68 18.81
N VAL A 60 -1.49 -2.59 17.52
CA VAL A 60 -0.57 -2.16 16.46
C VAL A 60 0.03 -0.79 16.80
N HIS A 61 1.33 -0.63 16.57
CA HIS A 61 2.02 0.61 16.87
C HIS A 61 1.70 1.70 15.85
N LYS A 62 2.01 1.45 14.57
CA LYS A 62 1.73 2.37 13.46
C LYS A 62 1.20 1.60 12.26
N ILE A 63 0.42 2.28 11.43
CA ILE A 63 -0.04 1.79 10.14
C ILE A 63 0.58 2.68 9.06
N TYR A 64 1.42 2.10 8.24
CA TYR A 64 2.03 2.76 7.10
C TYR A 64 1.19 2.51 5.86
N PHE A 65 0.54 3.55 5.39
CA PHE A 65 -0.29 3.52 4.21
C PHE A 65 0.53 3.94 3.00
N VAL A 66 0.85 2.99 2.12
CA VAL A 66 1.72 3.22 0.97
C VAL A 66 0.89 3.49 -0.27
N THR A 67 1.08 4.64 -0.88
CA THR A 67 0.29 5.10 -2.01
C THR A 67 1.15 5.77 -3.08
N TRP A 68 0.65 5.77 -4.32
CA TRP A 68 1.23 6.55 -5.41
C TRP A 68 1.18 8.06 -5.13
N GLY A 69 0.20 8.50 -4.37
CA GLY A 69 0.02 9.91 -4.00
C GLY A 69 -1.43 10.31 -3.76
N HIS A 70 -2.36 9.49 -4.23
CA HIS A 70 -3.78 9.69 -4.00
C HIS A 70 -4.24 9.04 -2.69
N LEU A 71 -5.29 9.56 -2.09
CA LEU A 71 -5.83 9.08 -0.83
C LEU A 71 -7.34 8.90 -0.93
N PRO A 72 -7.93 7.89 -0.22
CA PRO A 72 -9.37 7.80 -0.09
C PRO A 72 -9.92 9.03 0.64
N GLU A 73 -11.05 9.56 0.18
CA GLU A 73 -11.67 10.76 0.76
C GLU A 73 -12.06 10.58 2.22
N TRP A 74 -12.47 9.36 2.60
CA TRP A 74 -12.90 9.03 3.95
C TRP A 74 -11.75 8.81 4.93
N LEU A 75 -10.50 8.77 4.48
CA LEU A 75 -9.34 8.46 5.32
C LEU A 75 -8.98 9.65 6.21
N ASP A 76 -8.97 9.42 7.53
CA ASP A 76 -8.52 10.42 8.50
C ASP A 76 -7.00 10.42 8.59
N VAL A 77 -6.39 11.30 7.81
CA VAL A 77 -4.92 11.42 7.73
C VAL A 77 -4.28 11.96 9.01
N ARG A 78 -5.09 12.49 9.95
CA ARG A 78 -4.61 13.03 11.23
C ARG A 78 -4.58 12.00 12.34
N HIS A 79 -5.06 10.79 12.09
CA HIS A 79 -5.05 9.74 13.09
C HIS A 79 -3.61 9.48 13.55
N PRO A 80 -3.33 9.43 14.90
CA PRO A 80 -1.96 9.36 15.41
C PRO A 80 -1.19 8.09 15.03
N LYS A 81 -1.89 7.00 14.72
CA LYS A 81 -1.26 5.75 14.29
C LYS A 81 -1.02 5.67 12.79
N LEU A 82 -1.62 6.56 11.99
CA LEU A 82 -1.55 6.50 10.54
C LEU A 82 -0.37 7.32 10.02
N VAL A 83 0.46 6.70 9.18
CA VAL A 83 1.57 7.35 8.48
C VAL A 83 1.36 7.18 6.99
N ILE A 84 1.23 8.28 6.27
CA ILE A 84 1.10 8.26 4.81
C ILE A 84 2.50 8.24 4.20
N VAL A 85 2.74 7.28 3.31
CA VAL A 85 4.02 7.11 2.62
C VAL A 85 3.76 7.06 1.12
N ARG A 86 4.39 7.96 0.37
CA ARG A 86 4.36 7.94 -1.08
C ARG A 86 5.50 7.09 -1.61
N HIS A 87 5.34 6.54 -2.81
CA HIS A 87 6.42 5.79 -3.45
C HIS A 87 7.72 6.59 -3.53
N GLU A 88 7.63 7.88 -3.83
CA GLU A 88 8.80 8.78 -3.92
C GLU A 88 9.52 9.01 -2.58
N ASP A 89 8.86 8.72 -1.47
CA ASP A 89 9.45 8.92 -0.14
C ASP A 89 10.49 7.87 0.22
N TYR A 90 10.45 6.69 -0.41
CA TYR A 90 11.33 5.60 -0.03
C TYR A 90 11.92 4.81 -1.22
N ILE A 91 11.31 4.88 -2.40
CA ILE A 91 11.80 4.17 -3.59
C ILE A 91 12.78 5.08 -4.35
N PRO A 92 13.97 4.58 -4.73
CA PRO A 92 14.90 5.35 -5.54
C PRO A 92 14.27 5.86 -6.83
N LYS A 93 14.58 7.10 -7.19
CA LYS A 93 13.98 7.79 -8.36
C LYS A 93 14.14 7.02 -9.67
N GLU A 94 15.21 6.27 -9.82
CA GLU A 94 15.51 5.47 -11.01
C GLU A 94 14.47 4.36 -11.25
N TYR A 95 13.73 3.97 -10.21
CA TYR A 95 12.68 2.96 -10.29
C TYR A 95 11.28 3.54 -10.36
N LEU A 96 11.15 4.88 -10.37
CA LEU A 96 9.87 5.57 -10.42
C LEU A 96 9.59 6.16 -11.80
N PRO A 97 8.31 6.28 -12.19
CA PRO A 97 7.14 5.73 -11.51
C PRO A 97 7.11 4.21 -11.60
N THR A 98 6.55 3.54 -10.60
CA THR A 98 6.39 2.10 -10.58
C THR A 98 4.94 1.69 -10.46
N PHE A 99 4.57 0.64 -11.19
CA PHE A 99 3.24 0.00 -11.15
C PHE A 99 3.39 -1.49 -10.84
N ASN A 100 4.58 -1.87 -10.38
CA ASN A 100 4.93 -3.22 -10.02
C ASN A 100 4.95 -3.35 -8.50
N SER A 101 4.07 -4.23 -7.98
CA SER A 101 3.98 -4.48 -6.53
C SER A 101 5.30 -4.95 -5.93
N HIS A 102 6.08 -5.71 -6.67
CA HIS A 102 7.38 -6.19 -6.19
C HIS A 102 8.37 -5.05 -5.93
N THR A 103 8.39 -4.04 -6.78
CA THR A 103 9.24 -2.86 -6.56
C THR A 103 8.83 -2.13 -5.28
N ILE A 104 7.52 -2.01 -5.05
CA ILE A 104 6.96 -1.40 -3.84
C ILE A 104 7.40 -2.21 -2.61
N GLU A 105 7.21 -3.52 -2.63
CA GLU A 105 7.49 -4.41 -1.51
C GLU A 105 8.98 -4.49 -1.16
N TRP A 106 9.84 -4.61 -2.17
CA TRP A 106 11.27 -4.81 -1.95
C TRP A 106 11.97 -3.59 -1.36
N ASN A 107 11.37 -2.43 -1.47
CA ASN A 107 11.91 -1.18 -0.93
C ASN A 107 11.32 -0.78 0.43
N LEU A 108 10.40 -1.59 1.02
CA LEU A 108 9.74 -1.25 2.29
C LEU A 108 10.72 -0.97 3.42
N HIS A 109 11.86 -1.68 3.46
CA HIS A 109 12.89 -1.48 4.47
C HIS A 109 13.49 -0.07 4.44
N ARG A 110 13.26 0.70 3.38
CA ARG A 110 13.73 2.08 3.24
C ARG A 110 12.76 3.11 3.82
N ILE A 111 11.58 2.69 4.25
CA ILE A 111 10.60 3.59 4.84
C ILE A 111 11.14 4.12 6.17
N HIS A 112 11.26 5.44 6.26
CA HIS A 112 11.74 6.08 7.46
C HIS A 112 10.78 5.88 8.64
N GLY A 113 11.32 5.41 9.76
CA GLY A 113 10.56 5.20 10.98
C GLY A 113 9.84 3.85 11.09
N LEU A 114 9.84 3.03 10.03
CA LEU A 114 9.25 1.70 10.08
C LEU A 114 9.98 0.83 11.11
N SER A 115 9.21 0.16 11.97
CA SER A 115 9.76 -0.76 12.96
C SER A 115 10.43 -1.95 12.30
N GLU A 116 11.42 -2.53 12.96
CA GLU A 116 12.10 -3.74 12.48
C GLU A 116 11.13 -4.90 12.28
N ASN A 117 10.17 -5.02 13.19
CA ASN A 117 9.08 -5.99 13.07
C ASN A 117 7.86 -5.31 12.45
N PHE A 118 7.50 -5.71 11.25
CA PHE A 118 6.30 -5.21 10.59
C PHE A 118 5.59 -6.32 9.82
N VAL A 119 4.29 -6.17 9.62
CA VAL A 119 3.45 -7.07 8.84
C VAL A 119 2.99 -6.35 7.58
N TYR A 120 3.30 -6.92 6.43
CA TYR A 120 2.84 -6.40 5.15
C TYR A 120 1.54 -7.09 4.75
N PHE A 121 0.54 -6.29 4.39
CA PHE A 121 -0.74 -6.77 3.91
C PHE A 121 -0.89 -6.47 2.43
N ASN A 122 -1.40 -7.42 1.67
CA ASN A 122 -2.00 -7.07 0.39
C ASN A 122 -3.34 -6.36 0.66
N ASP A 123 -3.77 -5.52 -0.27
CA ASP A 123 -4.98 -4.69 -0.12
C ASP A 123 -6.28 -5.50 -0.09
N ASP A 124 -6.23 -6.79 -0.40
CA ASP A 124 -7.34 -7.74 -0.36
C ASP A 124 -7.29 -8.71 0.83
N PHE A 125 -6.37 -8.52 1.78
CA PHE A 125 -6.24 -9.35 2.97
C PHE A 125 -6.77 -8.62 4.20
N PHE A 126 -7.67 -9.28 4.93
CA PHE A 126 -8.39 -8.69 6.05
C PHE A 126 -8.25 -9.54 7.32
N LEU A 127 -8.23 -8.88 8.48
CA LEU A 127 -8.33 -9.57 9.76
C LEU A 127 -9.80 -9.96 10.00
N LEU A 128 -10.02 -11.22 10.36
CA LEU A 128 -11.37 -11.77 10.58
C LEU A 128 -11.63 -12.19 12.03
N ARG A 129 -10.61 -12.15 12.88
CA ARG A 129 -10.69 -12.49 14.30
C ARG A 129 -9.67 -11.69 15.09
N GLU A 130 -9.84 -11.68 16.39
CA GLU A 130 -8.85 -11.09 17.29
C GLU A 130 -7.46 -11.72 17.06
N MET A 131 -6.47 -10.88 16.91
CA MET A 131 -5.07 -11.27 16.68
C MET A 131 -4.21 -10.77 17.83
N LYS A 132 -3.20 -11.56 18.16
CA LYS A 132 -2.17 -11.21 19.16
C LYS A 132 -0.84 -10.97 18.43
N PRO A 133 0.07 -10.17 19.01
CA PRO A 133 1.41 -10.02 18.44
C PRO A 133 2.10 -11.36 18.14
N SER A 134 1.89 -12.37 19.02
CA SER A 134 2.45 -13.70 18.84
C SER A 134 1.88 -14.50 17.68
N ASP A 135 0.77 -14.08 17.08
CA ASP A 135 0.25 -14.71 15.87
C ASP A 135 1.09 -14.37 14.63
N PHE A 136 1.89 -13.30 14.69
CA PHE A 136 2.75 -12.85 13.59
C PHE A 136 4.23 -13.11 13.84
N PHE A 137 4.63 -13.09 15.12
CA PHE A 137 6.05 -13.21 15.48
C PHE A 137 6.28 -14.25 16.61
#